data_fef7d050ee5a694cdfb5df7c26b19e20
#
_entry.id   fef7d050ee5a694cdfb5df7c26b19e20
#
_cell.length_a   1.000
_cell.length_b   1.000
_cell.length_c   1.000
_cell.angle_alpha   90.00
_cell.angle_beta   90.00
_cell.angle_gamma   90.00
#
_symmetry.space_group_name_H-M   'P 1'
#
loop_
_entity.id
_entity.type
_entity.pdbx_description
1 polymer ?
#
loop_
_entity_poly.entity_id
_entity_poly.type
_entity_poly.pdbx_seq_one_letter_code
_entity_poly.pdbx_strand_id
1 'polypeptide(L)'
;MDAIEDYCDRHTSQPDLALRDIYRSIALHTANPHMASTPYQGQLLQMLTQMCTPNIAVEIGSYAGYGAVCIARGLPAGGLLHVIEIDEEYEDIILHHAKMAGVSDKIRLLIGDAQDLISTLPDDIGLAFIDADKINYVSYYQMLLPKMKHGGIMIFDNMLWYGRVTETCDSQLRCDCSTREIQRLNDIITADENVDNILLPIRDGLMICRVK
;
A
#
# COMPACT_ATOMS: atom_id res chain seq x y z
N MET A 1 20.97 3.77 1.09
CA MET A 1 20.41 3.07 -0.10
C MET A 1 21.44 2.11 -0.63
N ASP A 2 21.06 0.88 -0.93
CA ASP A 2 21.95 -0.11 -1.56
C ASP A 2 22.27 0.37 -2.99
N ALA A 3 23.45 0.06 -3.51
CA ALA A 3 23.89 0.44 -4.87
C ALA A 3 22.93 -0.14 -5.96
N ILE A 4 22.25 -1.25 -5.65
CA ILE A 4 21.26 -1.84 -6.54
C ILE A 4 19.97 -1.00 -6.55
N GLU A 5 19.49 -0.55 -5.40
CA GLU A 5 18.31 0.33 -5.33
C GLU A 5 18.54 1.63 -6.09
N ASP A 6 19.71 2.25 -5.91
CA ASP A 6 20.14 3.45 -6.63
C ASP A 6 20.17 3.23 -8.16
N TYR A 7 20.61 2.06 -8.59
CA TYR A 7 20.62 1.71 -10.01
C TYR A 7 19.18 1.53 -10.54
N CYS A 8 18.33 0.85 -9.81
CA CYS A 8 16.92 0.65 -10.16
C CYS A 8 16.16 1.99 -10.26
N ASP A 9 16.34 2.89 -9.28
CA ASP A 9 15.73 4.22 -9.29
C ASP A 9 16.12 5.03 -10.55
N ARG A 10 17.38 5.01 -10.93
CA ARG A 10 17.87 5.71 -12.14
C ARG A 10 17.37 5.11 -13.45
N HIS A 11 16.97 3.84 -13.44
CA HIS A 11 16.44 3.12 -14.61
C HIS A 11 14.93 2.96 -14.59
N THR A 12 14.26 3.61 -13.63
CA THR A 12 12.80 3.68 -13.53
C THR A 12 12.30 4.99 -14.14
N SER A 13 11.09 4.98 -14.71
CA SER A 13 10.43 6.18 -15.22
C SER A 13 10.35 7.23 -14.13
N GLN A 14 10.94 8.39 -14.39
CA GLN A 14 11.01 9.45 -13.39
C GLN A 14 9.64 10.10 -13.17
N PRO A 15 9.29 10.46 -11.93
CA PRO A 15 8.06 11.17 -11.62
C PRO A 15 8.02 12.52 -12.36
N ASP A 16 6.83 12.91 -12.81
CA ASP A 16 6.61 14.25 -13.38
C ASP A 16 6.72 15.36 -12.32
N LEU A 17 6.51 16.61 -12.74
CA LEU A 17 6.65 17.77 -11.85
C LEU A 17 5.69 17.69 -10.66
N ALA A 18 4.44 17.30 -10.88
CA ALA A 18 3.44 17.24 -9.80
C ALA A 18 3.82 16.20 -8.73
N LEU A 19 4.26 15.01 -9.13
CA LEU A 19 4.72 13.97 -8.20
C LEU A 19 6.01 14.37 -7.48
N ARG A 20 6.94 15.07 -8.15
CA ARG A 20 8.15 15.62 -7.51
C ARG A 20 7.81 16.68 -6.47
N ASP A 21 6.89 17.58 -6.78
CA ASP A 21 6.46 18.63 -5.87
C ASP A 21 5.72 18.05 -4.66
N ILE A 22 4.88 17.02 -4.85
CA ILE A 22 4.24 16.28 -3.76
C ILE A 22 5.30 15.62 -2.87
N TYR A 23 6.26 14.89 -3.45
CA TYR A 23 7.31 14.23 -2.68
C TYR A 23 8.17 15.22 -1.89
N ARG A 24 8.48 16.37 -2.49
CA ARG A 24 9.15 17.48 -1.81
C ARG A 24 8.29 18.09 -0.71
N SER A 25 6.99 18.27 -0.95
CA SER A 25 6.03 18.76 0.06
C SER A 25 6.03 17.86 1.29
N ILE A 26 5.97 16.54 1.10
CA ILE A 26 6.05 15.56 2.19
C ILE A 26 7.34 15.75 3.00
N ALA A 27 8.49 15.87 2.31
CA ALA A 27 9.78 16.04 2.97
C ALA A 27 9.88 17.33 3.81
N LEU A 28 9.13 18.38 3.45
CA LEU A 28 9.18 19.68 4.11
C LEU A 28 8.12 19.86 5.20
N HIS A 29 6.98 19.17 5.11
CA HIS A 29 5.81 19.44 5.95
C HIS A 29 5.37 18.26 6.82
N THR A 30 6.06 17.12 6.76
CA THR A 30 5.72 15.98 7.62
C THR A 30 6.88 15.65 8.57
N ALA A 31 6.55 15.10 9.74
CA ALA A 31 7.53 14.75 10.76
C ALA A 31 8.42 13.55 10.37
N ASN A 32 7.86 12.62 9.58
CA ASN A 32 8.51 11.35 9.24
C ASN A 32 8.47 11.08 7.72
N PRO A 33 9.12 11.89 6.87
CA PRO A 33 9.00 11.78 5.41
C PRO A 33 9.40 10.42 4.85
N HIS A 34 10.19 9.64 5.59
CA HIS A 34 10.60 8.28 5.21
C HIS A 34 9.45 7.25 5.26
N MET A 35 8.32 7.59 5.89
CA MET A 35 7.11 6.74 5.89
C MET A 35 6.38 6.77 4.55
N ALA A 36 6.60 7.80 3.73
CA ALA A 36 5.96 7.86 2.42
C ALA A 36 6.51 6.80 1.46
N SER A 37 5.66 6.29 0.60
CA SER A 37 6.09 5.49 -0.55
C SER A 37 7.11 6.26 -1.37
N THR A 38 8.18 5.60 -1.81
CA THR A 38 9.21 6.24 -2.65
C THR A 38 8.68 6.43 -4.08
N PRO A 39 9.32 7.29 -4.90
CA PRO A 39 9.00 7.41 -6.32
C PRO A 39 9.07 6.08 -7.08
N TYR A 40 10.04 5.22 -6.74
CA TYR A 40 10.18 3.88 -7.30
C TYR A 40 8.94 3.01 -7.00
N GLN A 41 8.53 2.96 -5.73
CA GLN A 41 7.33 2.22 -5.31
C GLN A 41 6.04 2.82 -5.90
N GLY A 42 5.93 4.15 -5.92
CA GLY A 42 4.78 4.83 -6.52
C GLY A 42 4.64 4.51 -8.01
N GLN A 43 5.75 4.43 -8.75
CA GLN A 43 5.74 4.02 -10.16
C GLN A 43 5.26 2.57 -10.31
N LEU A 44 5.70 1.66 -9.43
CA LEU A 44 5.23 0.28 -9.44
C LEU A 44 3.71 0.20 -9.16
N LEU A 45 3.22 0.90 -8.13
CA LEU A 45 1.79 0.94 -7.79
C LEU A 45 0.96 1.48 -8.95
N GLN A 46 1.40 2.57 -9.59
CA GLN A 46 0.73 3.12 -10.77
C GLN A 46 0.68 2.12 -11.92
N MET A 47 1.78 1.45 -12.24
CA MET A 47 1.85 0.46 -13.32
C MET A 47 0.96 -0.76 -13.02
N LEU A 48 1.00 -1.31 -11.79
CA LEU A 48 0.14 -2.41 -11.39
C LEU A 48 -1.34 -2.03 -11.50
N THR A 49 -1.70 -0.81 -11.08
CA THR A 49 -3.07 -0.30 -11.22
C THR A 49 -3.48 -0.21 -12.70
N GLN A 50 -2.60 0.30 -13.56
CA GLN A 50 -2.86 0.37 -15.01
C GLN A 50 -3.02 -1.02 -15.63
N MET A 51 -2.24 -2.01 -15.21
CA MET A 51 -2.32 -3.39 -15.70
C MET A 51 -3.59 -4.11 -15.24
N CYS A 52 -4.02 -3.86 -14.00
CA CYS A 52 -5.23 -4.48 -13.42
C CYS A 52 -6.52 -3.76 -13.82
N THR A 53 -6.44 -2.49 -14.24
CA THR A 53 -7.59 -1.64 -14.61
C THR A 53 -8.78 -1.77 -13.64
N PRO A 54 -8.58 -1.57 -12.33
CA PRO A 54 -9.64 -1.74 -11.34
C PRO A 54 -10.63 -0.59 -11.41
N ASN A 55 -11.95 -0.89 -11.36
CA ASN A 55 -12.96 0.15 -11.15
C ASN A 55 -12.97 0.63 -9.70
N ILE A 56 -12.65 -0.25 -8.77
CA ILE A 56 -12.57 0.03 -7.33
C ILE A 56 -11.18 -0.38 -6.85
N ALA A 57 -10.47 0.56 -6.24
CA ALA A 57 -9.23 0.31 -5.54
C ALA A 57 -9.33 0.79 -4.09
N VAL A 58 -8.49 0.23 -3.22
CA VAL A 58 -8.42 0.57 -1.80
C VAL A 58 -6.96 0.78 -1.41
N GLU A 59 -6.68 1.78 -0.58
CA GLU A 59 -5.43 1.95 0.13
C GLU A 59 -5.72 2.03 1.63
N ILE A 60 -4.98 1.28 2.44
CA ILE A 60 -5.04 1.32 3.89
C ILE A 60 -3.70 1.79 4.44
N GLY A 61 -3.70 2.95 5.10
CA GLY A 61 -2.50 3.67 5.50
C GLY A 61 -1.92 4.46 4.33
N SER A 62 -2.28 5.73 4.25
CA SER A 62 -1.87 6.60 3.15
C SER A 62 -0.79 7.59 3.54
N TYR A 63 -0.65 7.83 4.86
CA TYR A 63 0.23 8.88 5.38
C TYR A 63 -0.10 10.23 4.71
N ALA A 64 0.82 10.75 3.90
CA ALA A 64 0.63 12.01 3.19
C ALA A 64 0.15 11.85 1.72
N GLY A 65 -0.34 10.66 1.32
CA GLY A 65 -1.07 10.46 0.07
C GLY A 65 -0.23 10.25 -1.19
N TYR A 66 1.09 10.00 -1.10
CA TYR A 66 1.89 9.77 -2.32
C TYR A 66 1.48 8.47 -3.02
N GLY A 67 1.31 7.37 -2.27
CA GLY A 67 0.80 6.09 -2.77
C GLY A 67 -0.58 6.25 -3.41
N ALA A 68 -1.50 6.91 -2.67
CA ALA A 68 -2.85 7.20 -3.15
C ALA A 68 -2.86 7.91 -4.49
N VAL A 69 -2.04 8.96 -4.65
CA VAL A 69 -1.94 9.70 -5.92
C VAL A 69 -1.44 8.80 -7.05
N CYS A 70 -0.43 7.97 -6.79
CA CYS A 70 0.12 7.05 -7.80
C CYS A 70 -0.91 6.00 -8.23
N ILE A 71 -1.64 5.40 -7.29
CA ILE A 71 -2.73 4.46 -7.56
C ILE A 71 -3.85 5.16 -8.35
N ALA A 72 -4.32 6.34 -7.89
CA ALA A 72 -5.38 7.09 -8.54
C ALA A 72 -5.06 7.47 -9.99
N ARG A 73 -3.79 7.79 -10.29
CA ARG A 73 -3.32 8.03 -11.67
C ARG A 73 -3.36 6.78 -12.55
N GLY A 74 -3.20 5.61 -11.94
CA GLY A 74 -3.29 4.33 -12.64
C GLY A 74 -4.72 3.90 -12.97
N LEU A 75 -5.73 4.44 -12.29
CA LEU A 75 -7.13 4.06 -12.45
C LEU A 75 -7.68 4.40 -13.83
N PRO A 76 -8.55 3.56 -14.40
CA PRO A 76 -9.28 3.87 -15.61
C PRO A 76 -10.23 5.07 -15.40
N ALA A 77 -10.81 5.54 -16.51
CA ALA A 77 -11.87 6.55 -16.43
C ALA A 77 -13.08 6.02 -15.62
N GLY A 78 -13.52 6.79 -14.63
CA GLY A 78 -14.59 6.40 -13.71
C GLY A 78 -14.16 5.44 -12.58
N GLY A 79 -12.88 5.03 -12.54
CA GLY A 79 -12.34 4.27 -11.41
C GLY A 79 -12.22 5.13 -10.15
N LEU A 80 -12.40 4.51 -8.98
CA LEU A 80 -12.40 5.18 -7.68
C LEU A 80 -11.46 4.46 -6.71
N LEU A 81 -10.62 5.24 -6.03
CA LEU A 81 -9.77 4.80 -4.92
C LEU A 81 -10.39 5.21 -3.59
N HIS A 82 -10.68 4.24 -2.74
CA HIS A 82 -11.00 4.47 -1.34
C HIS A 82 -9.71 4.47 -0.54
N VAL A 83 -9.40 5.59 0.10
CA VAL A 83 -8.21 5.75 0.95
C VAL A 83 -8.67 5.76 2.39
N ILE A 84 -8.12 4.87 3.22
CA ILE A 84 -8.36 4.84 4.67
C ILE A 84 -7.09 5.31 5.37
N GLU A 85 -7.21 6.38 6.16
CA GLU A 85 -6.15 6.91 7.00
C GLU A 85 -6.67 7.11 8.42
N ILE A 86 -5.89 6.67 9.40
CA ILE A 86 -6.31 6.73 10.80
C ILE A 86 -6.07 8.11 11.42
N ASP A 87 -5.04 8.81 10.95
CA ASP A 87 -4.61 10.08 11.50
C ASP A 87 -5.26 11.26 10.73
N GLU A 88 -6.18 11.94 11.39
CA GLU A 88 -6.90 13.09 10.84
C GLU A 88 -5.97 14.27 10.47
N GLU A 89 -4.78 14.35 11.08
CA GLU A 89 -3.82 15.43 10.75
C GLU A 89 -3.33 15.35 9.28
N TYR A 90 -3.46 14.18 8.64
CA TYR A 90 -3.07 14.02 7.23
C TYR A 90 -4.20 14.29 6.23
N GLU A 91 -5.44 14.54 6.66
CA GLU A 91 -6.58 14.77 5.76
C GLU A 91 -6.30 15.90 4.77
N ASP A 92 -5.97 17.07 5.28
CA ASP A 92 -5.76 18.27 4.44
C ASP A 92 -4.60 18.09 3.45
N ILE A 93 -3.52 17.44 3.87
CA ILE A 93 -2.35 17.23 3.00
C ILE A 93 -2.63 16.19 1.91
N ILE A 94 -3.36 15.12 2.22
CA ILE A 94 -3.79 14.11 1.23
C ILE A 94 -4.67 14.75 0.16
N LEU A 95 -5.68 15.52 0.58
CA LEU A 95 -6.59 16.23 -0.34
C LEU A 95 -5.86 17.29 -1.18
N HIS A 96 -4.92 18.00 -0.58
CA HIS A 96 -4.07 18.97 -1.29
C HIS A 96 -3.22 18.27 -2.35
N HIS A 97 -2.56 17.16 -2.04
CA HIS A 97 -1.75 16.40 -2.98
C HIS A 97 -2.58 15.77 -4.11
N ALA A 98 -3.78 15.27 -3.80
CA ALA A 98 -4.73 14.80 -4.81
C ALA A 98 -5.10 15.91 -5.81
N LYS A 99 -5.30 17.15 -5.31
CA LYS A 99 -5.57 18.31 -6.14
C LYS A 99 -4.36 18.71 -6.99
N MET A 100 -3.17 18.73 -6.42
CA MET A 100 -1.92 19.02 -7.18
C MET A 100 -1.70 18.05 -8.34
N ALA A 101 -2.06 16.79 -8.14
CA ALA A 101 -1.94 15.74 -9.13
C ALA A 101 -3.11 15.66 -10.13
N GLY A 102 -4.19 16.44 -9.92
CA GLY A 102 -5.39 16.43 -10.76
C GLY A 102 -6.20 15.13 -10.67
N VAL A 103 -6.20 14.47 -9.49
CA VAL A 103 -6.90 13.19 -9.24
C VAL A 103 -7.93 13.25 -8.11
N SER A 104 -8.34 14.44 -7.69
CA SER A 104 -9.29 14.63 -6.58
C SER A 104 -10.63 13.92 -6.83
N ASP A 105 -11.07 13.83 -8.07
CA ASP A 105 -12.29 13.14 -8.49
C ASP A 105 -12.20 11.61 -8.45
N LYS A 106 -11.00 11.08 -8.32
CA LYS A 106 -10.71 9.64 -8.24
C LYS A 106 -10.44 9.15 -6.82
N ILE A 107 -10.38 10.03 -5.82
CA ILE A 107 -10.04 9.68 -4.44
C ILE A 107 -11.24 9.96 -3.52
N ARG A 108 -11.61 8.94 -2.75
CA ARG A 108 -12.53 9.05 -1.62
C ARG A 108 -11.77 8.77 -0.34
N LEU A 109 -11.46 9.83 0.41
CA LEU A 109 -10.77 9.72 1.70
C LEU A 109 -11.76 9.39 2.82
N LEU A 110 -11.39 8.45 3.66
CA LEU A 110 -12.09 7.98 4.85
C LEU A 110 -11.12 8.07 6.03
N ILE A 111 -11.41 8.94 6.99
CA ILE A 111 -10.60 9.06 8.20
C ILE A 111 -11.17 8.16 9.30
N GLY A 112 -10.33 7.28 9.86
CA GLY A 112 -10.69 6.38 10.94
C GLY A 112 -9.99 5.03 10.90
N ASP A 113 -10.34 4.16 11.86
CA ASP A 113 -9.75 2.82 11.96
C ASP A 113 -10.19 1.93 10.79
N ALA A 114 -9.21 1.33 10.12
CA ALA A 114 -9.48 0.46 8.98
C ALA A 114 -10.29 -0.79 9.36
N GLN A 115 -10.16 -1.30 10.58
CA GLN A 115 -10.97 -2.45 11.05
C GLN A 115 -12.48 -2.14 11.05
N ASP A 116 -12.85 -0.90 11.36
CA ASP A 116 -14.25 -0.45 11.32
C ASP A 116 -14.70 -0.13 9.89
N LEU A 117 -13.81 0.52 9.11
CA LEU A 117 -14.14 1.09 7.81
C LEU A 117 -14.14 0.08 6.66
N ILE A 118 -13.32 -0.99 6.71
CA ILE A 118 -13.29 -2.02 5.65
C ILE A 118 -14.68 -2.62 5.41
N SER A 119 -15.48 -2.82 6.46
CA SER A 119 -16.84 -3.35 6.33
C SER A 119 -17.75 -2.48 5.46
N THR A 120 -17.51 -1.17 5.42
CA THR A 120 -18.29 -0.18 4.65
C THR A 120 -17.85 -0.03 3.19
N LEU A 121 -16.70 -0.60 2.84
CA LEU A 121 -16.19 -0.56 1.47
C LEU A 121 -17.10 -1.37 0.53
N PRO A 122 -17.19 -0.98 -0.75
CA PRO A 122 -17.89 -1.77 -1.74
C PRO A 122 -17.20 -3.12 -1.97
N ASP A 123 -17.94 -4.08 -2.55
CA ASP A 123 -17.38 -5.32 -3.05
C ASP A 123 -16.76 -5.11 -4.46
N ASP A 124 -16.22 -6.16 -5.07
CA ASP A 124 -15.55 -6.13 -6.38
C ASP A 124 -14.28 -5.26 -6.43
N ILE A 125 -13.55 -5.18 -5.31
CA ILE A 125 -12.26 -4.47 -5.22
C ILE A 125 -11.26 -5.15 -6.16
N GLY A 126 -10.74 -4.39 -7.10
CA GLY A 126 -9.78 -4.91 -8.09
C GLY A 126 -8.33 -4.73 -7.70
N LEU A 127 -8.03 -3.79 -6.81
CA LEU A 127 -6.71 -3.57 -6.26
C LEU A 127 -6.82 -3.09 -4.82
N ALA A 128 -6.05 -3.69 -3.90
CA ALA A 128 -5.89 -3.19 -2.54
C ALA A 128 -4.39 -3.04 -2.22
N PHE A 129 -3.98 -1.89 -1.69
CA PHE A 129 -2.64 -1.64 -1.16
C PHE A 129 -2.72 -1.42 0.34
N ILE A 130 -1.94 -2.16 1.11
CA ILE A 130 -1.96 -2.18 2.57
C ILE A 130 -0.58 -1.79 3.10
N ASP A 131 -0.47 -0.61 3.68
CA ASP A 131 0.73 -0.06 4.31
C ASP A 131 0.37 0.65 5.63
N ALA A 132 -0.31 -0.06 6.51
CA ALA A 132 -0.77 0.43 7.81
C ALA A 132 0.01 -0.23 8.96
N ASP A 133 -0.60 -0.27 10.13
CA ASP A 133 -0.04 -0.93 11.31
C ASP A 133 0.05 -2.45 11.14
N LYS A 134 1.23 -2.98 11.36
CA LYS A 134 1.59 -4.37 11.01
C LYS A 134 0.88 -5.41 11.90
N ILE A 135 0.48 -5.02 13.11
CA ILE A 135 -0.20 -5.91 14.06
C ILE A 135 -1.62 -6.31 13.60
N ASN A 136 -2.22 -5.55 12.68
CA ASN A 136 -3.55 -5.82 12.15
C ASN A 136 -3.53 -6.41 10.72
N TYR A 137 -2.36 -6.71 10.16
CA TYR A 137 -2.23 -7.18 8.78
C TYR A 137 -3.01 -8.46 8.48
N VAL A 138 -3.02 -9.45 9.39
CA VAL A 138 -3.85 -10.66 9.23
C VAL A 138 -5.33 -10.31 9.20
N SER A 139 -5.77 -9.40 10.07
CA SER A 139 -7.16 -8.92 10.09
C SER A 139 -7.53 -8.25 8.77
N TYR A 140 -6.69 -7.34 8.26
CA TYR A 140 -6.92 -6.67 6.97
C TYR A 140 -7.02 -7.66 5.81
N TYR A 141 -6.14 -8.67 5.76
CA TYR A 141 -6.22 -9.73 4.75
C TYR A 141 -7.56 -10.46 4.79
N GLN A 142 -7.95 -10.91 6.00
CA GLN A 142 -9.19 -11.68 6.20
C GLN A 142 -10.46 -10.87 5.89
N MET A 143 -10.45 -9.57 6.17
CA MET A 143 -11.58 -8.68 5.90
C MET A 143 -11.67 -8.25 4.44
N LEU A 144 -10.53 -8.07 3.76
CA LEU A 144 -10.49 -7.63 2.36
C LEU A 144 -10.71 -8.78 1.38
N LEU A 145 -10.16 -9.97 1.64
CA LEU A 145 -10.23 -11.10 0.71
C LEU A 145 -11.64 -11.38 0.19
N PRO A 146 -12.70 -11.46 1.04
CA PRO A 146 -14.06 -11.70 0.56
C PRO A 146 -14.65 -10.54 -0.26
N LYS A 147 -14.06 -9.35 -0.21
CA LYS A 147 -14.48 -8.16 -0.98
C LYS A 147 -13.74 -8.01 -2.30
N MET A 148 -12.67 -8.78 -2.49
CA MET A 148 -11.89 -8.73 -3.72
C MET A 148 -12.63 -9.41 -4.87
N LYS A 149 -12.53 -8.83 -6.07
CA LYS A 149 -13.00 -9.51 -7.28
C LYS A 149 -12.07 -10.65 -7.69
N HIS A 150 -12.58 -11.63 -8.41
CA HIS A 150 -11.76 -12.63 -9.10
C HIS A 150 -10.72 -11.94 -10.01
N GLY A 151 -9.47 -12.34 -9.90
CA GLY A 151 -8.34 -11.70 -10.58
C GLY A 151 -7.87 -10.39 -9.98
N GLY A 152 -8.51 -9.90 -8.92
CA GLY A 152 -8.04 -8.73 -8.17
C GLY A 152 -6.72 -9.00 -7.45
N ILE A 153 -5.96 -7.94 -7.15
CA ILE A 153 -4.68 -8.05 -6.45
C ILE A 153 -4.71 -7.32 -5.11
N MET A 154 -4.09 -7.93 -4.10
CA MET A 154 -3.74 -7.28 -2.84
C MET A 154 -2.23 -7.14 -2.77
N ILE A 155 -1.74 -6.00 -2.29
CA ILE A 155 -0.33 -5.68 -2.15
C ILE A 155 -0.11 -5.26 -0.69
N PHE A 156 0.77 -5.98 0.02
CA PHE A 156 1.16 -5.64 1.39
C PHE A 156 2.60 -5.15 1.40
N ASP A 157 2.84 -4.00 2.04
CA ASP A 157 4.18 -3.43 2.20
C ASP A 157 4.86 -3.92 3.48
N ASN A 158 6.20 -3.83 3.51
CA ASN A 158 7.08 -4.18 4.62
C ASN A 158 7.02 -5.67 5.04
N MET A 159 6.79 -6.57 4.11
CA MET A 159 6.61 -8.01 4.40
C MET A 159 7.92 -8.74 4.68
N LEU A 160 9.09 -8.09 4.59
CA LEU A 160 10.39 -8.60 5.05
C LEU A 160 10.79 -8.01 6.41
N TRP A 161 10.21 -6.89 6.81
CA TRP A 161 10.37 -6.26 8.12
C TRP A 161 11.83 -6.15 8.56
N TYR A 162 12.63 -5.42 7.77
CA TYR A 162 14.08 -5.25 7.98
C TYR A 162 14.86 -6.58 8.06
N GLY A 163 14.37 -7.63 7.37
CA GLY A 163 14.93 -8.98 7.41
C GLY A 163 14.56 -9.80 8.66
N ARG A 164 13.83 -9.21 9.62
CA ARG A 164 13.46 -9.86 10.89
C ARG A 164 12.54 -11.07 10.72
N VAL A 165 11.83 -11.17 9.59
CA VAL A 165 11.01 -12.35 9.27
C VAL A 165 11.83 -13.65 9.16
N THR A 166 13.15 -13.54 8.97
CA THR A 166 14.05 -14.71 8.93
C THR A 166 14.54 -15.15 10.31
N GLU A 167 14.27 -14.36 11.35
CA GLU A 167 14.66 -14.70 12.72
C GLU A 167 13.68 -15.73 13.29
N THR A 168 14.22 -16.73 14.02
CA THR A 168 13.39 -17.64 14.80
C THR A 168 12.83 -16.88 16.00
N CYS A 169 11.53 -16.65 16.01
CA CYS A 169 10.82 -16.07 17.15
C CYS A 169 10.69 -17.14 18.25
N ASP A 170 11.77 -17.32 19.01
CA ASP A 170 11.71 -18.18 20.21
C ASP A 170 10.79 -17.50 21.24
N SER A 171 9.87 -18.25 21.80
CA SER A 171 8.61 -17.85 22.45
C SER A 171 8.73 -16.93 23.67
N GLN A 172 9.91 -16.42 24.02
CA GLN A 172 10.04 -15.72 25.31
C GLN A 172 10.73 -14.36 25.32
N LEU A 173 11.55 -13.90 24.35
CA LEU A 173 12.30 -12.66 24.61
C LEU A 173 12.73 -11.75 23.44
N ARG A 174 12.54 -12.05 22.16
CA ARG A 174 13.19 -11.24 21.10
C ARG A 174 12.35 -10.85 19.86
N CYS A 175 11.15 -11.35 19.71
CA CYS A 175 10.31 -11.01 18.54
C CYS A 175 9.25 -10.00 18.95
N ASP A 176 9.25 -8.82 18.31
CA ASP A 176 8.16 -7.86 18.50
C ASP A 176 6.85 -8.37 17.87
N CYS A 177 5.72 -7.79 18.30
CA CYS A 177 4.40 -8.21 17.83
C CYS A 177 4.26 -8.08 16.31
N SER A 178 4.84 -7.05 15.72
CA SER A 178 4.81 -6.81 14.27
C SER A 178 5.52 -7.89 13.49
N THR A 179 6.74 -8.29 13.90
CA THR A 179 7.48 -9.38 13.26
C THR A 179 6.68 -10.68 13.23
N ARG A 180 6.06 -11.03 14.36
CA ARG A 180 5.24 -12.26 14.46
C ARG A 180 4.02 -12.22 13.56
N GLU A 181 3.35 -11.06 13.50
CA GLU A 181 2.14 -10.93 12.70
C GLU A 181 2.46 -10.95 11.20
N ILE A 182 3.58 -10.35 10.77
CA ILE A 182 4.04 -10.42 9.39
C ILE A 182 4.44 -11.86 9.01
N GLN A 183 5.20 -12.57 9.86
CA GLN A 183 5.52 -13.98 9.64
C GLN A 183 4.24 -14.82 9.51
N ARG A 184 3.29 -14.61 10.43
CA ARG A 184 1.99 -15.28 10.41
C ARG A 184 1.21 -15.00 9.14
N LEU A 185 1.17 -13.75 8.68
CA LEU A 185 0.49 -13.40 7.43
C LEU A 185 1.17 -14.03 6.22
N ASN A 186 2.51 -14.02 6.16
CA ASN A 186 3.26 -14.69 5.09
C ASN A 186 2.88 -16.18 4.99
N ASP A 187 2.78 -16.87 6.14
CA ASP A 187 2.39 -18.28 6.20
C ASP A 187 0.93 -18.48 5.77
N ILE A 188 0.01 -17.65 6.25
CA ILE A 188 -1.42 -17.71 5.89
C ILE A 188 -1.60 -17.53 4.38
N ILE A 189 -1.01 -16.48 3.80
CA ILE A 189 -1.14 -16.20 2.36
C ILE A 189 -0.55 -17.34 1.53
N THR A 190 0.61 -17.86 1.93
CA THR A 190 1.28 -18.95 1.21
C THR A 190 0.48 -20.24 1.23
N ALA A 191 -0.28 -20.49 2.30
CA ALA A 191 -1.13 -21.67 2.44
C ALA A 191 -2.55 -21.49 1.87
N ASP A 192 -2.94 -20.27 1.50
CA ASP A 192 -4.31 -20.00 1.03
C ASP A 192 -4.50 -20.40 -0.44
N GLU A 193 -5.35 -21.41 -0.66
CA GLU A 193 -5.66 -21.93 -1.99
C GLU A 193 -6.47 -20.94 -2.86
N ASN A 194 -7.02 -19.87 -2.29
CA ASN A 194 -7.82 -18.87 -3.00
C ASN A 194 -6.97 -17.80 -3.69
N VAL A 195 -5.66 -17.76 -3.43
CA VAL A 195 -4.77 -16.76 -4.02
C VAL A 195 -3.53 -17.40 -4.64
N ASP A 196 -2.97 -16.73 -5.65
CA ASP A 196 -1.58 -16.91 -6.08
C ASP A 196 -0.77 -15.77 -5.47
N ASN A 197 0.41 -16.04 -4.92
CA ASN A 197 1.21 -15.02 -4.27
C ASN A 197 2.67 -15.01 -4.68
N ILE A 198 3.31 -13.86 -4.55
CA ILE A 198 4.76 -13.68 -4.66
C ILE A 198 5.23 -12.65 -3.65
N LEU A 199 6.30 -12.96 -2.92
CA LEU A 199 7.00 -12.02 -2.05
C LEU A 199 8.24 -11.49 -2.78
N LEU A 200 8.22 -10.20 -3.11
CA LEU A 200 9.29 -9.51 -3.83
C LEU A 200 10.20 -8.77 -2.85
N PRO A 201 11.53 -8.90 -2.94
CA PRO A 201 12.47 -8.16 -2.10
C PRO A 201 12.69 -6.73 -2.62
N ILE A 202 11.60 -5.97 -2.74
CA ILE A 202 11.60 -4.56 -3.14
C ILE A 202 11.47 -3.74 -1.86
N ARG A 203 12.41 -2.84 -1.59
CA ARG A 203 12.50 -2.10 -0.32
C ARG A 203 12.46 -3.07 0.87
N ASP A 204 11.47 -2.94 1.74
CA ASP A 204 11.26 -3.81 2.90
C ASP A 204 10.31 -4.99 2.61
N GLY A 205 10.15 -5.34 1.33
CA GLY A 205 9.38 -6.49 0.85
C GLY A 205 7.94 -6.16 0.49
N LEU A 206 7.53 -6.53 -0.72
CA LEU A 206 6.15 -6.44 -1.19
C LEU A 206 5.58 -7.84 -1.40
N MET A 207 4.55 -8.21 -0.64
CA MET A 207 3.73 -9.38 -0.93
C MET A 207 2.62 -8.98 -1.90
N ILE A 208 2.58 -9.62 -3.05
CA ILE A 208 1.53 -9.44 -4.05
C ILE A 208 0.70 -10.73 -4.11
N CYS A 209 -0.60 -10.61 -3.87
CA CYS A 209 -1.55 -11.70 -3.93
C CYS A 209 -2.56 -11.45 -5.05
N ARG A 210 -2.79 -12.44 -5.90
CA ARG A 210 -3.85 -12.42 -6.91
C ARG A 210 -4.95 -13.38 -6.52
N VAL A 211 -6.18 -12.89 -6.41
CA VAL A 211 -7.37 -13.72 -6.10
C VAL A 211 -7.70 -14.60 -7.31
N LYS A 212 -7.90 -15.90 -7.07
CA LYS A 212 -8.24 -16.90 -8.10
C LYS A 212 -9.69 -16.81 -8.51
#